data_0c694dba4674e2536ad3a5fc2d999e8d
#
_entry.id   0c694dba4674e2536ad3a5fc2d999e8d
#
_cell.length_a   1.000
_cell.length_b   1.000
_cell.length_c   1.000
_cell.angle_alpha   90.00
_cell.angle_beta   90.00
_cell.angle_gamma   90.00
#
_symmetry.space_group_name_H-M   'P 1'
#
loop_
_entity.id
_entity.type
_entity.pdbx_description
1 polymer ?
#
loop_
_entity_poly.entity_id
_entity_poly.type
_entity_poly.pdbx_seq_one_letter_code
_entity_poly.pdbx_strand_id
1 'polypeptide(L)'
;MLGGADFLGHQLSLGTVVLLLHLGGVFLAGLGTWVAAKRFLRDRNLVDQLLVVAIAANLAAYIVSTRAYGIAGTREIAPVLPFAAVLAGRLLAERLLAARLAPALIVMLAGYLAGLSYSVVQPPAPIQYQQLISWLTAQHLTSGLGGYWQSNDVTLATSNRIRIRSLSFAAAHGLPTGEPGPNAKLVPTVWDTNLQWYDPRTQSANFVVLGGPPRFSRLTDKSLVLATFGPPARSSHVGTYEVLVWNKNLLADLP
;
A
#
# COMPACT_ATOMS: atom_id res chain seq x y z
N MET A 1 -11.85 -0.17 -1.98
CA MET A 1 -11.95 -1.03 -0.78
C MET A 1 -13.28 -0.81 -0.09
N LEU A 2 -13.50 -1.24 1.16
CA LEU A 2 -14.81 -1.28 1.83
C LEU A 2 -15.67 0.00 1.78
N GLY A 3 -15.11 1.15 1.61
CA GLY A 3 -15.81 2.43 1.59
C GLY A 3 -15.67 3.22 0.29
N GLY A 4 -15.25 2.58 -0.80
CA GLY A 4 -15.03 3.31 -2.06
C GLY A 4 -13.78 4.19 -2.05
N ALA A 5 -12.82 3.89 -1.19
CA ALA A 5 -11.50 4.51 -1.19
C ALA A 5 -10.44 3.50 -1.65
N ASP A 6 -9.40 3.97 -2.32
CA ASP A 6 -8.21 3.16 -2.58
C ASP A 6 -7.40 2.96 -1.29
N PHE A 7 -6.30 2.19 -1.36
CA PHE A 7 -5.46 1.94 -0.19
C PHE A 7 -4.69 3.18 0.30
N LEU A 8 -4.65 4.25 -0.49
CA LEU A 8 -4.05 5.55 -0.13
C LEU A 8 -5.09 6.52 0.44
N GLY A 9 -6.36 6.12 0.54
CA GLY A 9 -7.44 6.93 1.08
C GLY A 9 -8.09 7.88 0.07
N HIS A 10 -7.74 7.78 -1.23
CA HIS A 10 -8.43 8.55 -2.25
C HIS A 10 -9.83 7.96 -2.49
N GLN A 11 -10.82 8.83 -2.61
CA GLN A 11 -12.16 8.39 -3.00
C GLN A 11 -12.13 7.87 -4.44
N LEU A 12 -12.56 6.64 -4.61
CA LEU A 12 -12.84 6.11 -5.93
C LEU A 12 -14.14 6.75 -6.40
N SER A 13 -14.18 7.29 -7.60
CA SER A 13 -15.39 7.80 -8.24
C SER A 13 -16.27 6.64 -8.69
N LEU A 14 -16.76 5.84 -7.74
CA LEU A 14 -17.69 4.78 -7.98
C LEU A 14 -19.06 5.43 -8.23
N GLY A 15 -19.70 5.10 -9.37
CA GLY A 15 -21.08 5.51 -9.60
C GLY A 15 -21.99 5.01 -8.46
N THR A 16 -23.04 5.77 -8.14
CA THR A 16 -23.96 5.48 -7.04
C THR A 16 -24.47 4.03 -7.04
N VAL A 17 -24.71 3.46 -8.22
CA VAL A 17 -25.17 2.06 -8.37
C VAL A 17 -24.13 1.08 -7.84
N VAL A 18 -22.84 1.26 -8.18
CA VAL A 18 -21.77 0.38 -7.72
C VAL A 18 -21.59 0.50 -6.21
N LEU A 19 -21.72 1.71 -5.65
CA LEU A 19 -21.68 1.93 -4.21
C LEU A 19 -22.84 1.20 -3.49
N LEU A 20 -24.06 1.29 -4.00
CA LEU A 20 -25.22 0.60 -3.41
C LEU A 20 -25.07 -0.92 -3.48
N LEU A 21 -24.60 -1.46 -4.60
CA LEU A 21 -24.29 -2.89 -4.72
C LEU A 21 -23.22 -3.33 -3.70
N HIS A 22 -22.20 -2.52 -3.53
CA HIS A 22 -21.14 -2.79 -2.57
C HIS A 22 -21.65 -2.78 -1.12
N LEU A 23 -22.45 -1.79 -0.74
CA LEU A 23 -23.08 -1.74 0.58
C LEU A 23 -24.00 -2.93 0.83
N GLY A 24 -24.77 -3.35 -0.20
CA GLY A 24 -25.59 -4.55 -0.14
C GLY A 24 -24.77 -5.82 0.12
N GLY A 25 -23.64 -5.98 -0.58
CA GLY A 25 -22.71 -7.09 -0.36
C GLY A 25 -22.10 -7.11 1.04
N VAL A 26 -21.66 -5.94 1.53
CA VAL A 26 -21.13 -5.78 2.90
C VAL A 26 -22.19 -6.09 3.95
N PHE A 27 -23.42 -5.64 3.74
CA PHE A 27 -24.54 -5.96 4.63
C PHE A 27 -24.81 -7.46 4.70
N LEU A 28 -24.90 -8.15 3.55
CA LEU A 28 -25.08 -9.60 3.52
C LEU A 28 -23.92 -10.35 4.18
N ALA A 29 -22.69 -9.91 3.96
CA ALA A 29 -21.51 -10.48 4.61
C ALA A 29 -21.56 -10.33 6.14
N GLY A 30 -21.94 -9.14 6.60
CA GLY A 30 -22.14 -8.88 8.04
C GLY A 30 -23.26 -9.74 8.65
N LEU A 31 -24.37 -9.86 7.95
CA LEU A 31 -25.51 -10.71 8.39
C LEU A 31 -25.13 -12.18 8.44
N GLY A 32 -24.39 -12.67 7.42
CA GLY A 32 -23.88 -14.06 7.42
C GLY A 32 -22.95 -14.32 8.58
N THR A 33 -22.01 -13.41 8.86
CA THR A 33 -21.09 -13.49 10.00
C THR A 33 -21.85 -13.48 11.33
N TRP A 34 -22.85 -12.61 11.46
CA TRP A 34 -23.69 -12.55 12.66
C TRP A 34 -24.46 -13.86 12.91
N VAL A 35 -25.07 -14.44 11.86
CA VAL A 35 -25.78 -15.72 11.95
C VAL A 35 -24.81 -16.84 12.35
N ALA A 36 -23.61 -16.87 11.73
CA ALA A 36 -22.57 -17.85 12.08
C ALA A 36 -22.11 -17.72 13.53
N ALA A 37 -21.85 -16.49 14.00
CA ALA A 37 -21.44 -16.22 15.36
C ALA A 37 -22.49 -16.65 16.40
N LYS A 38 -23.77 -16.39 16.12
CA LYS A 38 -24.88 -16.88 16.98
C LYS A 38 -24.97 -18.39 17.06
N ARG A 39 -24.57 -19.10 16.02
CA ARG A 39 -24.62 -20.56 15.93
C ARG A 39 -23.32 -21.24 16.35
N PHE A 40 -22.26 -20.47 16.60
CA PHE A 40 -20.89 -20.95 16.80
C PHE A 40 -20.78 -22.12 17.79
N LEU A 41 -21.47 -22.05 18.93
CA LEU A 41 -21.46 -23.11 19.95
C LEU A 41 -22.52 -24.18 19.72
N ARG A 42 -23.55 -23.88 18.93
CA ARG A 42 -24.72 -24.76 18.75
C ARG A 42 -24.52 -25.72 17.57
N ASP A 43 -24.10 -25.16 16.43
CA ASP A 43 -23.92 -25.89 15.17
C ASP A 43 -22.42 -26.23 15.05
N ARG A 44 -22.07 -27.51 15.32
CA ARG A 44 -20.67 -27.96 15.27
C ARG A 44 -20.11 -28.08 13.82
N ASN A 45 -20.41 -27.11 12.98
CA ASN A 45 -19.86 -27.06 11.63
C ASN A 45 -18.45 -26.43 11.67
N LEU A 46 -17.45 -27.25 11.46
CA LEU A 46 -16.04 -26.86 11.56
C LEU A 46 -15.69 -25.69 10.60
N VAL A 47 -16.23 -25.70 9.38
CA VAL A 47 -15.94 -24.65 8.39
C VAL A 47 -16.48 -23.30 8.87
N ASP A 48 -17.72 -23.25 9.34
CA ASP A 48 -18.32 -22.01 9.83
C ASP A 48 -17.59 -21.51 11.09
N GLN A 49 -17.20 -22.42 11.97
CA GLN A 49 -16.41 -22.07 13.15
C GLN A 49 -15.03 -21.51 12.80
N LEU A 50 -14.31 -22.15 11.87
CA LEU A 50 -13.00 -21.67 11.41
C LEU A 50 -13.09 -20.26 10.77
N LEU A 51 -14.11 -20.03 9.94
CA LEU A 51 -14.30 -18.73 9.31
C LEU A 51 -14.63 -17.63 10.33
N VAL A 52 -15.49 -17.94 11.34
CA VAL A 52 -15.79 -16.99 12.42
C VAL A 52 -14.54 -16.68 13.24
N VAL A 53 -13.75 -17.70 13.59
CA VAL A 53 -12.49 -17.50 14.32
C VAL A 53 -11.50 -16.69 13.50
N ALA A 54 -11.35 -16.97 12.21
CA ALA A 54 -10.47 -16.22 11.32
C ALA A 54 -10.86 -14.74 11.23
N ILE A 55 -12.15 -14.44 11.11
CA ILE A 55 -12.68 -13.07 11.15
C ILE A 55 -12.36 -12.40 12.49
N ALA A 56 -12.69 -13.07 13.59
CA ALA A 56 -12.48 -12.54 14.94
C ALA A 56 -10.98 -12.30 15.22
N ALA A 57 -10.12 -13.23 14.83
CA ALA A 57 -8.67 -13.10 14.99
C ALA A 57 -8.10 -11.95 14.17
N ASN A 58 -8.54 -11.79 12.90
CA ASN A 58 -8.10 -10.67 12.05
C ASN A 58 -8.54 -9.32 12.63
N LEU A 59 -9.80 -9.20 13.07
CA LEU A 59 -10.29 -7.96 13.69
C LEU A 59 -9.59 -7.69 15.02
N ALA A 60 -9.36 -8.69 15.86
CA ALA A 60 -8.64 -8.54 17.12
C ALA A 60 -7.19 -8.09 16.85
N ALA A 61 -6.51 -8.74 15.92
CA ALA A 61 -5.15 -8.34 15.53
C ALA A 61 -5.10 -6.89 15.00
N TYR A 62 -6.09 -6.47 14.20
CA TYR A 62 -6.20 -5.11 13.72
C TYR A 62 -6.40 -4.11 14.88
N ILE A 63 -7.33 -4.39 15.80
CA ILE A 63 -7.63 -3.51 16.95
C ILE A 63 -6.42 -3.35 17.88
N VAL A 64 -5.70 -4.47 18.13
CA VAL A 64 -4.51 -4.45 19.01
C VAL A 64 -3.29 -3.86 18.31
N SER A 65 -3.27 -3.86 16.97
CA SER A 65 -2.15 -3.33 16.21
C SER A 65 -2.07 -1.79 16.34
N THR A 66 -0.86 -1.26 16.30
CA THR A 66 -0.62 0.19 16.23
C THR A 66 -0.98 0.78 14.86
N ARG A 67 -1.50 -0.03 13.94
CA ARG A 67 -1.83 0.34 12.55
C ARG A 67 -3.29 0.70 12.33
N ALA A 68 -4.13 0.64 13.36
CA ALA A 68 -5.55 1.01 13.31
C ALA A 68 -5.77 2.52 13.21
N TYR A 69 -4.98 3.22 12.41
CA TYR A 69 -5.09 4.66 12.20
C TYR A 69 -5.34 4.99 10.72
N GLY A 70 -6.32 5.85 10.48
CA GLY A 70 -6.66 6.34 9.15
C GLY A 70 -7.25 5.30 8.19
N ILE A 71 -7.68 5.78 7.03
CA ILE A 71 -8.34 4.95 6.00
C ILE A 71 -7.36 3.93 5.40
N ALA A 72 -6.07 4.25 5.30
CA ALA A 72 -5.06 3.34 4.77
C ALA A 72 -4.93 2.04 5.59
N GLY A 73 -5.20 2.08 6.91
CA GLY A 73 -5.19 0.90 7.77
C GLY A 73 -6.31 -0.10 7.46
N THR A 74 -7.39 0.31 6.79
CA THR A 74 -8.52 -0.59 6.47
C THR A 74 -8.16 -1.74 5.54
N ARG A 75 -7.04 -1.67 4.83
CA ARG A 75 -6.51 -2.78 4.01
C ARG A 75 -6.18 -4.02 4.85
N GLU A 76 -5.82 -3.83 6.11
CA GLU A 76 -5.44 -4.92 7.02
C GLU A 76 -6.65 -5.79 7.40
N ILE A 77 -7.87 -5.25 7.30
CA ILE A 77 -9.11 -5.99 7.50
C ILE A 77 -9.72 -6.53 6.19
N ALA A 78 -9.08 -6.32 5.05
CA ALA A 78 -9.57 -6.83 3.76
C ALA A 78 -9.84 -8.35 3.75
N PRO A 79 -9.06 -9.22 4.44
CA PRO A 79 -9.34 -10.66 4.52
C PRO A 79 -10.69 -11.01 5.17
N VAL A 80 -11.26 -10.12 5.99
CA VAL A 80 -12.58 -10.33 6.61
C VAL A 80 -13.68 -10.48 5.56
N LEU A 81 -13.59 -9.74 4.43
CA LEU A 81 -14.62 -9.73 3.40
C LEU A 81 -14.83 -11.10 2.73
N PRO A 82 -13.81 -11.78 2.17
CA PRO A 82 -14.00 -13.07 1.56
C PRO A 82 -14.52 -14.10 2.56
N PHE A 83 -14.04 -14.12 3.81
CA PHE A 83 -14.55 -15.04 4.82
C PHE A 83 -16.02 -14.78 5.14
N ALA A 84 -16.40 -13.52 5.32
CA ALA A 84 -17.77 -13.12 5.58
C ALA A 84 -18.69 -13.39 4.36
N ALA A 85 -18.21 -13.22 3.14
CA ALA A 85 -18.95 -13.56 1.92
C ALA A 85 -19.23 -15.07 1.81
N VAL A 86 -18.26 -15.92 2.16
CA VAL A 86 -18.46 -17.38 2.20
C VAL A 86 -19.51 -17.74 3.24
N LEU A 87 -19.47 -17.16 4.46
CA LEU A 87 -20.49 -17.39 5.48
C LEU A 87 -21.88 -16.93 5.00
N ALA A 88 -21.98 -15.79 4.36
CA ALA A 88 -23.23 -15.30 3.79
C ALA A 88 -23.77 -16.28 2.75
N GLY A 89 -22.97 -16.73 1.80
CA GLY A 89 -23.37 -17.73 0.80
C GLY A 89 -23.85 -19.02 1.45
N ARG A 90 -23.11 -19.56 2.40
CA ARG A 90 -23.45 -20.82 3.07
C ARG A 90 -24.73 -20.76 3.92
N LEU A 91 -24.93 -19.65 4.64
CA LEU A 91 -25.97 -19.56 5.66
C LEU A 91 -27.24 -18.83 5.22
N LEU A 92 -27.13 -17.99 4.19
CA LEU A 92 -28.23 -17.15 3.71
C LEU A 92 -28.78 -17.58 2.34
N ALA A 93 -27.99 -18.29 1.50
CA ALA A 93 -28.36 -18.59 0.13
C ALA A 93 -29.73 -19.26 0.02
N GLU A 94 -29.99 -20.34 0.78
CA GLU A 94 -31.26 -21.05 0.73
C GLU A 94 -32.44 -20.15 1.11
N ARG A 95 -32.27 -19.30 2.14
CA ARG A 95 -33.31 -18.37 2.59
C ARG A 95 -33.58 -17.29 1.58
N LEU A 96 -32.54 -16.75 0.94
CA LEU A 96 -32.64 -15.71 -0.08
C LEU A 96 -33.30 -16.27 -1.34
N LEU A 97 -33.00 -17.52 -1.71
CA LEU A 97 -33.64 -18.21 -2.83
C LEU A 97 -35.11 -18.53 -2.51
N ALA A 98 -35.41 -19.03 -1.30
CA ALA A 98 -36.79 -19.25 -0.86
C ALA A 98 -37.61 -17.96 -0.81
N ALA A 99 -36.99 -16.83 -0.48
CA ALA A 99 -37.62 -15.50 -0.53
C ALA A 99 -37.72 -14.90 -1.96
N ARG A 100 -37.44 -15.70 -3.01
CA ARG A 100 -37.44 -15.26 -4.42
C ARG A 100 -36.51 -14.08 -4.73
N LEU A 101 -35.43 -13.93 -3.96
CA LEU A 101 -34.41 -12.87 -4.14
C LEU A 101 -33.31 -13.27 -5.16
N ALA A 102 -33.43 -14.40 -5.82
CA ALA A 102 -32.47 -14.85 -6.83
C ALA A 102 -32.19 -13.79 -7.92
N PRO A 103 -33.17 -13.07 -8.48
CA PRO A 103 -32.88 -12.02 -9.45
C PRO A 103 -32.03 -10.89 -8.89
N ALA A 104 -32.27 -10.48 -7.65
CA ALA A 104 -31.47 -9.44 -7.01
C ALA A 104 -30.01 -9.89 -6.78
N LEU A 105 -29.78 -11.15 -6.39
CA LEU A 105 -28.45 -11.73 -6.25
C LEU A 105 -27.73 -11.82 -7.59
N ILE A 106 -28.44 -12.21 -8.66
CA ILE A 106 -27.89 -12.26 -10.02
C ILE A 106 -27.48 -10.86 -10.49
N VAL A 107 -28.33 -9.85 -10.30
CA VAL A 107 -28.02 -8.45 -10.65
C VAL A 107 -26.79 -7.96 -9.87
N MET A 108 -26.72 -8.26 -8.58
CA MET A 108 -25.58 -7.89 -7.74
C MET A 108 -24.28 -8.55 -8.24
N LEU A 109 -24.30 -9.86 -8.52
CA LEU A 109 -23.16 -10.59 -9.07
C LEU A 109 -22.74 -10.07 -10.43
N ALA A 110 -23.70 -9.85 -11.34
CA ALA A 110 -23.44 -9.26 -12.65
C ALA A 110 -22.81 -7.87 -12.54
N GLY A 111 -23.29 -7.04 -11.61
CA GLY A 111 -22.72 -5.72 -11.33
C GLY A 111 -21.26 -5.80 -10.84
N TYR A 112 -20.94 -6.75 -9.95
CA TYR A 112 -19.55 -6.97 -9.51
C TYR A 112 -18.66 -7.47 -10.65
N LEU A 113 -19.15 -8.41 -11.47
CA LEU A 113 -18.40 -8.92 -12.62
C LEU A 113 -18.17 -7.83 -13.67
N ALA A 114 -19.17 -7.00 -13.94
CA ALA A 114 -19.03 -5.86 -14.85
C ALA A 114 -18.02 -4.84 -14.30
N GLY A 115 -18.07 -4.51 -13.00
CA GLY A 115 -17.11 -3.63 -12.34
C GLY A 115 -15.69 -4.18 -12.38
N LEU A 116 -15.51 -5.48 -12.14
CA LEU A 116 -14.22 -6.15 -12.24
C LEU A 116 -13.69 -6.11 -13.68
N SER A 117 -14.53 -6.48 -14.65
CA SER A 117 -14.18 -6.45 -16.08
C SER A 117 -13.77 -5.04 -16.51
N TYR A 118 -14.53 -4.02 -16.10
CA TYR A 118 -14.20 -2.63 -16.37
C TYR A 118 -12.83 -2.27 -15.78
N SER A 119 -12.54 -2.67 -14.55
CA SER A 119 -11.26 -2.38 -13.90
C SER A 119 -10.07 -3.06 -14.60
N VAL A 120 -10.26 -4.29 -15.10
CA VAL A 120 -9.20 -5.07 -15.77
C VAL A 120 -8.85 -4.51 -17.15
N VAL A 121 -9.85 -3.97 -17.88
CA VAL A 121 -9.63 -3.40 -19.23
C VAL A 121 -9.17 -1.95 -19.21
N GLN A 122 -9.09 -1.30 -18.05
CA GLN A 122 -8.56 0.06 -17.98
C GLN A 122 -7.08 0.07 -18.42
N PRO A 123 -6.68 1.07 -19.21
CA PRO A 123 -5.27 1.24 -19.52
C PRO A 123 -4.47 1.42 -18.23
N PRO A 124 -3.25 0.90 -18.18
CA PRO A 124 -2.38 1.13 -17.03
C PRO A 124 -2.24 2.62 -16.77
N ALA A 125 -2.28 3.02 -15.50
CA ALA A 125 -2.06 4.41 -15.12
C ALA A 125 -0.72 4.90 -15.69
N PRO A 126 -0.64 6.17 -16.18
CA PRO A 126 0.60 6.71 -16.68
C PRO A 126 1.70 6.58 -15.63
N ILE A 127 2.91 6.24 -16.07
CA ILE A 127 4.07 6.12 -15.18
C ILE A 127 4.31 7.49 -14.54
N GLN A 128 4.02 7.59 -13.28
CA GLN A 128 4.03 8.85 -12.53
C GLN A 128 5.42 9.50 -12.46
N TYR A 129 6.47 8.68 -12.61
CA TYR A 129 7.86 9.11 -12.53
C TYR A 129 8.54 9.23 -13.91
N GLN A 130 7.78 9.27 -15.00
CA GLN A 130 8.35 9.27 -16.36
C GLN A 130 9.34 10.42 -16.60
N GLN A 131 9.02 11.62 -16.15
CA GLN A 131 9.91 12.77 -16.28
C GLN A 131 11.22 12.56 -15.51
N LEU A 132 11.12 12.05 -14.27
CA LEU A 132 12.31 11.73 -13.47
C LEU A 132 13.15 10.63 -14.12
N ILE A 133 12.50 9.55 -14.58
CA ILE A 133 13.17 8.43 -15.27
C ILE A 133 13.92 8.91 -16.51
N SER A 134 13.25 9.70 -17.37
CA SER A 134 13.85 10.22 -18.58
C SER A 134 15.07 11.10 -18.26
N TRP A 135 14.97 11.95 -17.26
CA TRP A 135 16.06 12.81 -16.83
C TRP A 135 17.24 12.01 -16.24
N LEU A 136 16.98 11.07 -15.33
CA LEU A 136 18.03 10.20 -14.75
C LEU A 136 18.75 9.40 -15.84
N THR A 137 18.00 8.89 -16.83
CA THR A 137 18.57 8.17 -17.97
C THR A 137 19.47 9.08 -18.81
N ALA A 138 19.02 10.30 -19.14
CA ALA A 138 19.81 11.27 -19.89
C ALA A 138 21.09 11.71 -19.16
N GLN A 139 21.07 11.68 -17.82
CA GLN A 139 22.22 12.00 -16.98
C GLN A 139 23.10 10.78 -16.64
N HIS A 140 22.79 9.60 -17.19
CA HIS A 140 23.47 8.32 -16.88
C HIS A 140 23.50 7.97 -15.38
N LEU A 141 22.51 8.40 -14.63
CA LEU A 141 22.39 8.14 -13.19
C LEU A 141 21.60 6.83 -12.97
N THR A 142 22.30 5.79 -12.56
CA THR A 142 21.74 4.44 -12.47
C THR A 142 21.54 3.92 -11.06
N SER A 143 22.15 4.57 -10.04
CA SER A 143 22.14 4.04 -8.68
C SER A 143 22.03 5.17 -7.66
N GLY A 144 20.92 5.25 -6.96
CA GLY A 144 20.63 6.34 -6.03
C GLY A 144 19.82 5.92 -4.81
N LEU A 145 19.41 6.95 -4.06
CA LEU A 145 18.64 6.86 -2.83
C LEU A 145 17.40 7.75 -2.95
N GLY A 146 16.33 7.44 -2.24
CA GLY A 146 15.10 8.24 -2.28
C GLY A 146 14.07 7.77 -1.26
N GLY A 147 12.87 8.34 -1.31
CA GLY A 147 11.75 7.85 -0.52
C GLY A 147 11.22 6.50 -1.04
N TYR A 148 10.45 5.80 -0.23
CA TYR A 148 9.98 4.43 -0.50
C TYR A 148 9.29 4.28 -1.87
N TRP A 149 8.33 5.14 -2.19
CA TRP A 149 7.56 5.01 -3.44
C TRP A 149 8.38 5.34 -4.68
N GLN A 150 9.17 6.43 -4.63
CA GLN A 150 10.07 6.76 -5.74
C GLN A 150 11.05 5.63 -6.03
N SER A 151 11.58 5.02 -4.97
CA SER A 151 12.55 3.95 -5.07
C SER A 151 11.96 2.73 -5.78
N ASN A 152 10.81 2.25 -5.32
CA ASN A 152 10.20 1.05 -5.85
C ASN A 152 9.64 1.27 -7.26
N ASP A 153 8.89 2.36 -7.48
CA ASP A 153 8.23 2.61 -8.76
C ASP A 153 9.24 2.87 -9.88
N VAL A 154 10.30 3.68 -9.62
CA VAL A 154 11.34 3.95 -10.63
C VAL A 154 12.15 2.69 -10.94
N THR A 155 12.53 1.93 -9.90
CA THR A 155 13.29 0.70 -10.07
C THR A 155 12.50 -0.33 -10.87
N LEU A 156 11.22 -0.51 -10.55
CA LEU A 156 10.32 -1.42 -11.27
C LEU A 156 10.07 -0.94 -12.72
N ALA A 157 9.71 0.32 -12.91
CA ALA A 157 9.40 0.88 -14.23
C ALA A 157 10.58 0.85 -15.19
N THR A 158 11.80 0.84 -14.66
CA THR A 158 13.04 0.76 -15.47
C THR A 158 13.61 -0.66 -15.57
N SER A 159 12.91 -1.66 -15.04
CA SER A 159 13.41 -3.06 -14.98
C SER A 159 14.81 -3.14 -14.36
N ASN A 160 15.03 -2.47 -13.25
CA ASN A 160 16.31 -2.35 -12.53
C ASN A 160 17.46 -1.64 -13.27
N ARG A 161 17.22 -0.97 -14.40
CA ARG A 161 18.24 -0.15 -15.07
C ARG A 161 18.61 1.08 -14.24
N ILE A 162 17.63 1.67 -13.56
CA ILE A 162 17.84 2.71 -12.56
C ILE A 162 17.37 2.11 -11.23
N ARG A 163 18.29 1.96 -10.29
CA ARG A 163 18.01 1.42 -8.95
C ARG A 163 18.04 2.54 -7.93
N ILE A 164 16.90 2.86 -7.37
CA ILE A 164 16.80 3.79 -6.26
C ILE A 164 16.47 2.96 -5.02
N ARG A 165 17.27 3.08 -3.97
CA ARG A 165 17.04 2.40 -2.69
C ARG A 165 16.36 3.32 -1.72
N SER A 166 15.41 2.78 -0.98
CA SER A 166 14.59 3.60 -0.08
C SER A 166 15.30 3.93 1.22
N LEU A 167 15.22 5.20 1.60
CA LEU A 167 15.61 5.69 2.91
C LEU A 167 14.38 6.03 3.74
N SER A 168 14.50 5.83 5.04
CA SER A 168 13.55 6.27 6.05
C SER A 168 14.26 7.04 7.16
N PHE A 169 13.47 7.63 8.04
CA PHE A 169 14.00 8.28 9.25
C PHE A 169 13.98 7.29 10.40
N ALA A 170 15.10 7.14 11.11
CA ALA A 170 15.09 6.53 12.42
C ALA A 170 14.60 7.57 13.42
N ALA A 171 13.45 7.32 14.03
CA ALA A 171 13.07 8.02 15.25
C ALA A 171 13.99 7.56 16.41
N ALA A 172 14.09 8.38 17.44
CA ALA A 172 14.90 8.06 18.64
C ALA A 172 14.54 6.70 19.30
N HIS A 173 13.42 6.09 18.94
CA HIS A 173 12.95 4.79 19.42
C HIS A 173 12.82 3.71 18.33
N GLY A 174 13.50 3.88 17.20
CA GLY A 174 13.66 2.82 16.19
C GLY A 174 12.44 2.55 15.30
N LEU A 175 11.32 3.26 15.46
CA LEU A 175 10.18 3.14 14.57
C LEU A 175 10.29 4.17 13.45
N PRO A 176 10.13 3.77 12.17
CA PRO A 176 10.09 4.72 11.07
C PRO A 176 8.85 5.60 11.22
N THR A 177 9.05 6.86 11.54
CA THR A 177 7.99 7.86 11.54
C THR A 177 7.96 8.58 10.19
N GLY A 178 6.78 9.02 9.76
CA GLY A 178 6.62 9.74 8.49
C GLY A 178 7.25 11.13 8.46
N GLU A 179 7.70 11.66 9.62
CA GLU A 179 8.35 12.97 9.75
C GLU A 179 9.62 12.86 10.59
N PRO A 180 10.69 13.58 10.22
CA PRO A 180 11.92 13.60 11.00
C PRO A 180 11.69 14.32 12.33
N GLY A 181 11.87 13.59 13.43
CA GLY A 181 11.96 14.20 14.76
C GLY A 181 13.33 14.88 15.00
N PRO A 182 13.48 15.62 16.10
CA PRO A 182 14.77 16.16 16.49
C PRO A 182 15.78 15.00 16.65
N ASN A 183 16.96 15.14 16.05
CA ASN A 183 18.01 14.11 15.97
C ASN A 183 17.68 12.87 15.11
N ALA A 184 16.73 12.97 14.19
CA ALA A 184 16.48 11.92 13.21
C ALA A 184 17.76 11.62 12.41
N LYS A 185 17.95 10.35 12.05
CA LYS A 185 19.01 9.90 11.14
C LYS A 185 18.39 9.24 9.93
N LEU A 186 19.04 9.38 8.78
CA LEU A 186 18.68 8.60 7.61
C LEU A 186 19.18 7.17 7.79
N VAL A 187 18.29 6.23 7.56
CA VAL A 187 18.57 4.78 7.64
C VAL A 187 17.98 4.07 6.44
N PRO A 188 18.50 2.91 6.04
CA PRO A 188 17.84 2.03 5.09
C PRO A 188 16.42 1.72 5.54
N THR A 189 15.47 1.71 4.60
CA THR A 189 14.12 1.22 4.90
C THR A 189 14.16 -0.29 5.06
N VAL A 190 14.00 -0.79 6.28
CA VAL A 190 14.18 -2.23 6.59
C VAL A 190 12.99 -3.11 6.20
N TRP A 191 11.85 -2.51 5.87
CA TRP A 191 10.71 -3.31 5.41
C TRP A 191 10.79 -3.49 3.89
N ASP A 192 10.53 -4.66 3.40
CA ASP A 192 10.52 -5.02 1.98
C ASP A 192 11.84 -4.75 1.25
N THR A 193 12.97 -4.65 1.98
CA THR A 193 14.28 -4.45 1.38
C THR A 193 15.31 -5.46 1.91
N ASN A 194 16.26 -5.80 1.05
CA ASN A 194 17.41 -6.59 1.45
C ASN A 194 18.55 -5.65 1.89
N LEU A 195 19.01 -5.77 3.13
CA LEU A 195 20.09 -4.94 3.68
C LEU A 195 21.40 -5.06 2.88
N GLN A 196 21.63 -6.19 2.18
CA GLN A 196 22.79 -6.34 1.29
C GLN A 196 22.79 -5.32 0.14
N TRP A 197 21.65 -4.73 -0.21
CA TRP A 197 21.59 -3.68 -1.22
C TRP A 197 22.23 -2.37 -0.77
N TYR A 198 22.49 -2.22 0.52
CA TYR A 198 23.13 -1.04 1.12
C TYR A 198 24.59 -1.30 1.50
N ASP A 199 25.15 -2.49 1.24
CA ASP A 199 26.57 -2.77 1.50
C ASP A 199 27.46 -1.96 0.56
N PRO A 200 28.21 -0.94 1.07
CA PRO A 200 29.04 -0.08 0.25
C PRO A 200 30.21 -0.79 -0.44
N ARG A 201 30.55 -2.00 -0.01
CA ARG A 201 31.63 -2.80 -0.62
C ARG A 201 31.21 -3.44 -1.94
N THR A 202 29.93 -3.71 -2.12
CA THR A 202 29.39 -4.42 -3.28
C THR A 202 28.42 -3.57 -4.10
N GLN A 203 27.93 -2.47 -3.53
CA GLN A 203 26.93 -1.60 -4.10
C GLN A 203 27.37 -0.14 -4.07
N SER A 204 26.75 0.67 -4.92
CA SER A 204 26.98 2.11 -4.93
C SER A 204 25.70 2.88 -5.06
N ALA A 205 25.70 4.12 -4.58
CA ALA A 205 24.68 5.13 -4.84
C ALA A 205 25.36 6.51 -4.85
N ASN A 206 25.07 7.31 -5.83
CA ASN A 206 25.70 8.62 -5.99
C ASN A 206 24.72 9.78 -6.17
N PHE A 207 23.42 9.54 -6.06
CA PHE A 207 22.40 10.58 -6.05
C PHE A 207 21.29 10.32 -5.06
N VAL A 208 20.59 11.37 -4.66
CA VAL A 208 19.40 11.33 -3.82
C VAL A 208 18.26 12.04 -4.51
N VAL A 209 17.08 11.45 -4.53
CA VAL A 209 15.85 12.05 -5.04
C VAL A 209 15.02 12.57 -3.86
N LEU A 210 14.76 13.86 -3.85
CA LEU A 210 13.93 14.56 -2.87
C LEU A 210 12.60 14.98 -3.49
N GLY A 211 11.59 15.19 -2.64
CA GLY A 211 10.30 15.74 -3.04
C GLY A 211 9.39 14.74 -3.74
N GLY A 212 8.66 15.23 -4.73
CA GLY A 212 7.62 14.49 -5.43
C GLY A 212 6.21 14.81 -4.94
N PRO A 213 5.17 14.21 -5.54
CA PRO A 213 3.81 14.44 -5.15
C PRO A 213 3.58 14.06 -3.68
N PRO A 214 2.64 14.72 -2.98
CA PRO A 214 2.38 14.49 -1.56
C PRO A 214 1.89 13.06 -1.35
N ARG A 215 2.78 12.19 -0.90
CA ARG A 215 2.53 10.78 -0.56
C ARG A 215 3.30 10.43 0.71
N PHE A 216 2.87 9.39 1.38
CA PHE A 216 3.61 8.80 2.49
C PHE A 216 5.03 8.40 2.07
N SER A 217 5.98 8.54 2.99
CA SER A 217 7.37 8.07 2.81
C SER A 217 8.15 8.75 1.68
N ARG A 218 7.85 10.02 1.38
CA ARG A 218 8.72 10.84 0.55
C ARG A 218 9.89 11.36 1.38
N LEU A 219 11.06 11.38 0.81
CA LEU A 219 12.21 12.04 1.40
C LEU A 219 12.13 13.54 1.07
N THR A 220 11.87 14.39 2.06
CA THR A 220 11.67 15.83 1.85
C THR A 220 12.64 16.69 2.63
N ASP A 221 13.27 16.14 3.66
CA ASP A 221 14.18 16.89 4.52
C ASP A 221 15.56 16.96 3.88
N LYS A 222 15.78 18.02 3.11
CA LYS A 222 17.04 18.32 2.48
C LYS A 222 18.15 18.58 3.52
N SER A 223 17.81 19.21 4.63
CA SER A 223 18.80 19.55 5.66
C SER A 223 19.41 18.28 6.28
N LEU A 224 18.58 17.26 6.51
CA LEU A 224 19.02 15.98 7.02
C LEU A 224 19.85 15.20 5.99
N VAL A 225 19.47 15.27 4.71
CA VAL A 225 20.27 14.67 3.62
C VAL A 225 21.65 15.32 3.54
N LEU A 226 21.73 16.66 3.62
CA LEU A 226 23.00 17.38 3.62
C LEU A 226 23.83 17.13 4.90
N ALA A 227 23.17 17.01 6.04
CA ALA A 227 23.84 16.64 7.29
C ALA A 227 24.43 15.22 7.26
N THR A 228 23.76 14.29 6.55
CA THR A 228 24.22 12.90 6.42
C THR A 228 25.32 12.74 5.38
N PHE A 229 25.15 13.32 4.18
CA PHE A 229 26.02 13.07 3.03
C PHE A 229 26.96 14.23 2.69
N GLY A 230 26.82 15.37 3.38
CA GLY A 230 27.54 16.59 3.04
C GLY A 230 26.98 17.32 1.81
N PRO A 231 27.66 18.38 1.33
CA PRO A 231 27.21 19.14 0.17
C PRO A 231 27.29 18.29 -1.11
N PRO A 232 26.26 18.35 -1.99
CA PRO A 232 26.28 17.66 -3.27
C PRO A 232 27.21 18.38 -4.26
N ALA A 233 27.74 17.62 -5.21
CA ALA A 233 28.50 18.18 -6.33
C ALA A 233 27.60 18.99 -7.28
N ARG A 234 26.35 18.58 -7.44
CA ARG A 234 25.33 19.35 -8.17
C ARG A 234 23.92 19.05 -7.66
N SER A 235 23.01 20.00 -7.88
CA SER A 235 21.57 19.88 -7.62
C SER A 235 20.81 20.24 -8.90
N SER A 236 19.72 19.53 -9.17
CA SER A 236 18.86 19.77 -10.32
C SER A 236 17.39 19.58 -9.96
N HIS A 237 16.53 20.43 -10.49
CA HIS A 237 15.08 20.28 -10.34
C HIS A 237 14.49 19.58 -11.58
N VAL A 238 13.65 18.58 -11.34
CA VAL A 238 13.00 17.78 -12.38
C VAL A 238 11.51 17.68 -12.02
N GLY A 239 10.73 18.60 -12.55
CA GLY A 239 9.32 18.74 -12.12
C GLY A 239 9.22 19.05 -10.64
N THR A 240 8.51 18.19 -9.90
CA THR A 240 8.33 18.32 -8.44
C THR A 240 9.45 17.66 -7.63
N TYR A 241 10.48 17.13 -8.29
CA TYR A 241 11.62 16.48 -7.65
C TYR A 241 12.85 17.38 -7.64
N GLU A 242 13.66 17.23 -6.61
CA GLU A 242 15.02 17.73 -6.57
C GLU A 242 15.97 16.53 -6.54
N VAL A 243 16.93 16.48 -7.47
CA VAL A 243 17.94 15.42 -7.53
C VAL A 243 19.29 16.03 -7.14
N LEU A 244 19.85 15.51 -6.07
CA LEU A 244 21.16 15.86 -5.53
C LEU A 244 22.16 14.80 -5.95
N VAL A 245 23.32 15.18 -6.50
CA VAL A 245 24.32 14.23 -7.02
C VAL A 245 25.67 14.46 -6.36
N TRP A 246 26.36 13.38 -5.99
CA TRP A 246 27.68 13.38 -5.38
C TRP A 246 28.69 12.60 -6.25
N ASN A 247 29.96 12.89 -6.05
CA ASN A 247 31.08 12.18 -6.69
C ASN A 247 31.66 11.07 -5.78
N LYS A 248 30.85 10.55 -4.84
CA LYS A 248 31.22 9.48 -3.90
C LYS A 248 30.12 8.46 -3.76
N ASN A 249 30.42 7.31 -3.16
CA ASN A 249 29.42 6.32 -2.80
C ASN A 249 28.72 6.72 -1.48
N LEU A 250 27.46 7.10 -1.55
CA LEU A 250 26.66 7.55 -0.41
C LEU A 250 26.35 6.42 0.58
N LEU A 251 26.40 5.17 0.13
CA LEU A 251 26.12 4.03 1.02
C LEU A 251 27.14 3.91 2.15
N ALA A 252 28.35 4.44 1.95
CA ALA A 252 29.39 4.44 2.99
C ALA A 252 29.10 5.38 4.16
N ASP A 253 28.21 6.35 3.97
CA ASP A 253 27.84 7.34 4.99
C ASP A 253 26.58 6.92 5.77
N LEU A 254 25.93 5.84 5.37
CA LEU A 254 24.77 5.30 6.10
C LEU A 254 25.21 4.51 7.31
N PRO A 255 24.45 4.57 8.45
CA PRO A 255 24.78 3.83 9.67
C PRO A 255 24.58 2.33 9.54
#